data_2d72764a84357565d1de65d522a9bd61
#
_entry.id   2d72764a84357565d1de65d522a9bd61
#
_cell.length_a   1.000
_cell.length_b   1.000
_cell.length_c   1.000
_cell.angle_alpha   90.00
_cell.angle_beta   90.00
_cell.angle_gamma   90.00
#
_symmetry.space_group_name_H-M   'P 1'
#
loop_
_entity.id
_entity.type
_entity.pdbx_description
1 polymer ?
#
loop_
_entity_poly.entity_id
_entity_poly.type
_entity_poly.pdbx_seq_one_letter_code
_entity_poly.pdbx_strand_id
1 'polypeptide(L)'
;MDDLFASQPIAGATLARSDIERLIGKVPRTLIDCDLEEADFSGLDLTRWRFERCNLRRSDLTGAKLEGTVWQGCRGPFTNFSGANLSEAEFVGGDWNNCSMRRATLTSTRFTGSKLTGADFTEARAMHIHFEEVLLVSAKLPGFSFRKESLRRVDLSGADLRKGDFRMIVFEDCSLREAMVAGSRFEDSDLRGADLGGLRLVDAGLFRGATISREQAGQLLGELGLNVR
;
A
#
# COMPACT_ATOMS: atom_id res chain seq x y z
N MET A 1 7.18 -31.10 6.45
CA MET A 1 8.64 -31.24 6.62
C MET A 1 9.08 -29.98 7.30
N ASP A 2 9.14 -30.00 8.65
CA ASP A 2 9.58 -28.84 9.42
C ASP A 2 11.02 -28.55 9.03
N ASP A 3 11.26 -27.29 8.69
CA ASP A 3 12.56 -26.81 8.26
C ASP A 3 13.55 -26.91 9.44
N LEU A 4 14.34 -27.97 9.48
CA LEU A 4 15.34 -28.26 10.52
C LEU A 4 16.41 -27.16 10.68
N PHE A 5 16.38 -26.13 9.84
CA PHE A 5 17.30 -24.99 9.83
C PHE A 5 16.61 -23.65 10.22
N ALA A 6 15.33 -23.68 10.53
CA ALA A 6 14.66 -22.47 11.03
C ALA A 6 15.24 -22.07 12.38
N SER A 7 15.84 -20.91 12.47
CA SER A 7 16.28 -20.35 13.76
C SER A 7 15.06 -20.16 14.67
N GLN A 8 15.20 -20.46 15.96
CA GLN A 8 14.09 -20.24 16.90
C GLN A 8 13.63 -18.79 16.84
N PRO A 9 12.30 -18.56 16.83
CA PRO A 9 11.75 -17.20 16.86
C PRO A 9 12.20 -16.45 18.11
N ILE A 10 12.41 -15.15 17.97
CA ILE A 10 12.63 -14.25 19.09
C ILE A 10 11.27 -13.63 19.44
N ALA A 11 10.83 -13.80 20.68
CA ALA A 11 9.49 -13.38 21.08
C ALA A 11 9.50 -12.44 22.28
N GLY A 12 8.60 -11.43 22.28
CA GLY A 12 8.32 -10.55 23.41
C GLY A 12 9.49 -9.65 23.84
N ALA A 13 10.48 -9.45 22.98
CA ALA A 13 11.66 -8.65 23.29
C ALA A 13 11.53 -7.22 22.81
N THR A 14 12.10 -6.28 23.56
CA THR A 14 12.39 -4.93 23.04
C THR A 14 13.78 -4.96 22.42
N LEU A 15 13.89 -4.62 21.14
CA LEU A 15 15.12 -4.77 20.37
C LEU A 15 15.54 -3.43 19.77
N ALA A 16 16.78 -3.04 20.09
CA ALA A 16 17.43 -1.89 19.47
C ALA A 16 18.28 -2.31 18.25
N ARG A 17 18.83 -1.34 17.52
CA ARG A 17 19.71 -1.56 16.39
C ARG A 17 20.83 -2.57 16.68
N SER A 18 21.55 -2.41 17.78
CA SER A 18 22.65 -3.30 18.14
C SER A 18 22.25 -4.76 18.38
N ASP A 19 21.00 -4.99 18.78
CA ASP A 19 20.47 -6.34 18.95
C ASP A 19 20.19 -6.97 17.61
N ILE A 20 19.55 -6.21 16.69
CA ILE A 20 19.28 -6.66 15.32
C ILE A 20 20.58 -6.92 14.56
N GLU A 21 21.59 -6.05 14.66
CA GLU A 21 22.88 -6.24 13.99
C GLU A 21 23.57 -7.55 14.39
N ARG A 22 23.45 -7.97 15.66
CA ARG A 22 23.97 -9.27 16.13
C ARG A 22 23.19 -10.47 15.59
N LEU A 23 21.92 -10.24 15.20
CA LEU A 23 21.05 -11.28 14.66
C LEU A 23 21.19 -11.44 13.15
N ILE A 24 21.74 -10.43 12.46
CA ILE A 24 21.98 -10.50 11.02
C ILE A 24 23.01 -11.60 10.73
N GLY A 25 22.66 -12.51 9.83
CA GLY A 25 23.50 -13.64 9.48
C GLY A 25 22.98 -14.37 8.25
N LYS A 26 23.41 -15.61 8.08
CA LYS A 26 23.05 -16.41 6.90
C LYS A 26 21.59 -16.89 6.87
N VAL A 27 20.93 -16.92 8.02
CA VAL A 27 19.56 -17.42 8.17
C VAL A 27 18.64 -16.27 8.53
N PRO A 28 17.54 -16.05 7.78
CA PRO A 28 16.51 -15.08 8.14
C PRO A 28 15.93 -15.35 9.52
N ARG A 29 15.49 -14.29 10.22
CA ARG A 29 14.95 -14.39 11.58
C ARG A 29 13.44 -14.17 11.57
N THR A 30 12.78 -14.74 12.57
CA THR A 30 11.39 -14.46 12.90
C THR A 30 11.32 -13.73 14.23
N LEU A 31 10.70 -12.55 14.24
CA LEU A 31 10.41 -11.78 15.44
C LEU A 31 8.90 -11.86 15.70
N ILE A 32 8.51 -12.19 16.93
CA ILE A 32 7.11 -12.35 17.34
C ILE A 32 6.83 -11.48 18.55
N ASP A 33 5.76 -10.66 18.50
CA ASP A 33 5.35 -9.80 19.62
C ASP A 33 6.49 -8.92 20.15
N CYS A 34 7.45 -8.52 19.30
CA CYS A 34 8.59 -7.70 19.69
C CYS A 34 8.25 -6.20 19.63
N ASP A 35 8.83 -5.44 20.55
CA ASP A 35 8.78 -4.00 20.55
C ASP A 35 10.02 -3.42 19.84
N LEU A 36 9.76 -2.76 18.70
CA LEU A 36 10.74 -2.13 17.82
C LEU A 36 10.40 -0.64 17.64
N GLU A 37 9.61 -0.06 18.58
CA GLU A 37 9.20 1.33 18.50
C GLU A 37 10.40 2.27 18.50
N GLU A 38 10.38 3.25 17.58
CA GLU A 38 11.43 4.26 17.39
C GLU A 38 12.84 3.68 17.12
N ALA A 39 12.96 2.37 16.85
CA ALA A 39 14.24 1.76 16.56
C ALA A 39 14.78 2.17 15.17
N ASP A 40 16.08 2.41 15.09
CA ASP A 40 16.80 2.69 13.84
C ASP A 40 17.34 1.40 13.22
N PHE A 41 16.73 0.97 12.13
CA PHE A 41 17.17 -0.16 11.31
C PHE A 41 17.58 0.28 9.91
N SER A 42 17.89 1.57 9.74
CA SER A 42 18.28 2.13 8.45
C SER A 42 19.48 1.40 7.84
N GLY A 43 19.36 1.09 6.55
CA GLY A 43 20.40 0.43 5.77
C GLY A 43 20.69 -1.03 6.14
N LEU A 44 20.01 -1.62 7.12
CA LEU A 44 20.23 -3.01 7.52
C LEU A 44 19.71 -4.00 6.47
N ASP A 45 20.33 -5.17 6.43
CA ASP A 45 19.90 -6.29 5.59
C ASP A 45 19.04 -7.26 6.41
N LEU A 46 17.73 -7.15 6.22
CA LEU A 46 16.71 -7.96 6.86
C LEU A 46 15.96 -8.82 5.81
N THR A 47 16.61 -9.13 4.71
CA THR A 47 16.04 -9.92 3.61
C THR A 47 15.41 -11.21 4.11
N ARG A 48 14.14 -11.45 3.71
CA ARG A 48 13.33 -12.62 4.09
C ARG A 48 13.05 -12.79 5.57
N TRP A 49 13.28 -11.76 6.40
CA TRP A 49 12.87 -11.79 7.79
C TRP A 49 11.34 -11.78 7.91
N ARG A 50 10.86 -12.34 9.01
CA ARG A 50 9.44 -12.39 9.33
C ARG A 50 9.16 -11.64 10.62
N PHE A 51 8.17 -10.77 10.60
CA PHE A 51 7.72 -9.97 11.73
C PHE A 51 6.24 -10.28 11.98
N GLU A 52 5.92 -10.79 13.16
CA GLU A 52 4.56 -11.14 13.54
C GLU A 52 4.13 -10.33 14.75
N ARG A 53 3.07 -9.57 14.64
CA ARG A 53 2.50 -8.73 15.71
C ARG A 53 3.51 -7.81 16.40
N CYS A 54 4.56 -7.40 15.70
CA CYS A 54 5.57 -6.49 16.21
C CYS A 54 5.08 -5.03 16.19
N ASN A 55 5.55 -4.24 17.18
CA ASN A 55 5.36 -2.80 17.21
C ASN A 55 6.56 -2.10 16.55
N LEU A 56 6.33 -1.47 15.39
CA LEU A 56 7.33 -0.71 14.63
C LEU A 56 6.97 0.78 14.56
N ARG A 57 6.13 1.26 15.46
CA ARG A 57 5.71 2.66 15.45
C ARG A 57 6.94 3.58 15.41
N ARG A 58 6.97 4.52 14.43
CA ARG A 58 8.07 5.48 14.21
C ARG A 58 9.46 4.87 14.03
N SER A 59 9.57 3.58 13.76
CA SER A 59 10.88 3.00 13.44
C SER A 59 11.41 3.51 12.11
N ASP A 60 12.73 3.57 11.97
CA ASP A 60 13.41 3.99 10.74
C ASP A 60 14.02 2.78 10.02
N LEU A 61 13.47 2.48 8.83
CA LEU A 61 13.97 1.45 7.91
C LEU A 61 14.45 2.08 6.60
N THR A 62 14.88 3.35 6.65
CA THR A 62 15.39 4.06 5.46
C THR A 62 16.50 3.27 4.78
N GLY A 63 16.32 3.00 3.48
CA GLY A 63 17.32 2.30 2.66
C GLY A 63 17.58 0.85 3.07
N ALA A 64 16.80 0.27 3.98
CA ALA A 64 16.97 -1.13 4.40
C ALA A 64 16.67 -2.12 3.26
N LYS A 65 17.34 -3.28 3.28
CA LYS A 65 17.03 -4.39 2.39
C LYS A 65 15.98 -5.26 3.05
N LEU A 66 14.78 -5.23 2.51
CA LEU A 66 13.59 -5.88 3.05
C LEU A 66 12.94 -6.81 2.01
N GLU A 67 13.72 -7.28 1.04
CA GLU A 67 13.24 -8.17 -0.01
C GLU A 67 12.68 -9.46 0.58
N GLY A 68 11.45 -9.83 0.17
CA GLY A 68 10.76 -11.03 0.62
C GLY A 68 10.44 -11.06 2.12
N THR A 69 10.45 -9.91 2.80
CA THR A 69 10.04 -9.84 4.22
C THR A 69 8.54 -10.06 4.37
N VAL A 70 8.13 -10.63 5.52
CA VAL A 70 6.72 -10.84 5.85
C VAL A 70 6.37 -10.06 7.12
N TRP A 71 5.34 -9.21 7.01
CA TRP A 71 4.84 -8.36 8.10
C TRP A 71 3.39 -8.76 8.42
N GLN A 72 3.21 -9.66 9.39
CA GLN A 72 1.90 -10.19 9.74
C GLN A 72 1.36 -9.56 11.01
N GLY A 73 0.22 -8.85 10.92
CA GLY A 73 -0.45 -8.24 12.06
C GLY A 73 0.38 -7.18 12.79
N CYS A 74 1.43 -6.64 12.15
CA CYS A 74 2.30 -5.66 12.73
C CYS A 74 1.65 -4.28 12.85
N ARG A 75 2.14 -3.47 13.78
CA ARG A 75 1.71 -2.10 13.99
C ARG A 75 2.89 -1.14 13.79
N GLY A 76 2.87 -0.42 12.68
CA GLY A 76 3.94 0.49 12.28
C GLY A 76 3.43 1.85 11.79
N PRO A 77 2.53 2.57 12.52
CA PRO A 77 2.17 3.91 12.11
C PRO A 77 3.41 4.82 12.17
N PHE A 78 3.55 5.67 11.14
CA PHE A 78 4.70 6.58 10.96
C PHE A 78 6.05 5.88 10.76
N THR A 79 6.09 4.59 10.45
CA THR A 79 7.33 3.90 10.04
C THR A 79 7.89 4.52 8.77
N ASN A 80 9.21 4.67 8.73
CA ASN A 80 9.92 5.23 7.59
C ASN A 80 10.60 4.12 6.77
N PHE A 81 10.03 3.78 5.62
CA PHE A 81 10.60 2.85 4.62
C PHE A 81 11.21 3.58 3.43
N SER A 82 11.54 4.87 3.55
CA SER A 82 12.02 5.66 2.41
C SER A 82 13.26 5.05 1.78
N GLY A 83 13.22 4.81 0.46
CA GLY A 83 14.32 4.21 -0.28
C GLY A 83 14.61 2.73 0.03
N ALA A 84 13.81 2.08 0.88
CA ALA A 84 13.99 0.65 1.18
C ALA A 84 13.68 -0.24 -0.04
N ASN A 85 14.33 -1.40 -0.13
CA ASN A 85 13.95 -2.45 -1.07
C ASN A 85 12.95 -3.40 -0.43
N LEU A 86 11.68 -3.24 -0.77
CA LEU A 86 10.55 -4.07 -0.32
C LEU A 86 10.05 -5.04 -1.43
N SER A 87 10.89 -5.32 -2.44
CA SER A 87 10.50 -6.27 -3.49
C SER A 87 10.04 -7.59 -2.90
N GLU A 88 8.91 -8.12 -3.40
CA GLU A 88 8.31 -9.38 -2.93
C GLU A 88 7.91 -9.38 -1.43
N ALA A 89 7.92 -8.24 -0.76
CA ALA A 89 7.49 -8.16 0.63
C ALA A 89 5.97 -8.33 0.77
N GLU A 90 5.54 -8.89 1.89
CA GLU A 90 4.12 -9.15 2.19
C GLU A 90 3.72 -8.42 3.48
N PHE A 91 2.67 -7.60 3.39
CA PHE A 91 2.04 -6.91 4.51
C PHE A 91 0.62 -7.45 4.70
N VAL A 92 0.41 -8.19 5.78
CA VAL A 92 -0.86 -8.90 6.04
C VAL A 92 -1.48 -8.42 7.35
N GLY A 93 -2.64 -7.76 7.28
CA GLY A 93 -3.45 -7.39 8.45
C GLY A 93 -2.78 -6.38 9.40
N GLY A 94 -1.96 -5.47 8.90
CA GLY A 94 -1.21 -4.52 9.72
C GLY A 94 -1.80 -3.10 9.74
N ASP A 95 -1.31 -2.28 10.69
CA ASP A 95 -1.56 -0.84 10.76
C ASP A 95 -0.28 -0.08 10.38
N TRP A 96 -0.27 0.50 9.18
CA TRP A 96 0.83 1.25 8.58
C TRP A 96 0.43 2.68 8.25
N ASN A 97 -0.50 3.24 9.03
CA ASN A 97 -1.01 4.58 8.80
C ASN A 97 0.12 5.61 8.83
N ASN A 98 0.10 6.55 7.88
CA ASN A 98 1.08 7.62 7.74
C ASN A 98 2.54 7.12 7.58
N CYS A 99 2.77 5.88 7.16
CA CYS A 99 4.13 5.42 6.86
C CYS A 99 4.68 6.13 5.62
N SER A 100 6.00 6.24 5.54
CA SER A 100 6.68 6.75 4.36
C SER A 100 7.27 5.59 3.55
N MET A 101 6.79 5.42 2.32
CA MET A 101 7.35 4.50 1.33
C MET A 101 7.95 5.29 0.14
N ARG A 102 8.34 6.53 0.40
CA ARG A 102 8.93 7.41 -0.62
C ARG A 102 10.18 6.78 -1.23
N ARG A 103 10.24 6.75 -2.57
CA ARG A 103 11.38 6.16 -3.31
C ARG A 103 11.66 4.69 -3.00
N ALA A 104 10.80 4.00 -2.27
CA ALA A 104 10.95 2.57 -2.02
C ALA A 104 10.80 1.76 -3.32
N THR A 105 11.43 0.61 -3.37
CA THR A 105 11.21 -0.37 -4.43
C THR A 105 10.15 -1.36 -3.92
N LEU A 106 9.01 -1.40 -4.62
CA LEU A 106 7.81 -2.17 -4.25
C LEU A 106 7.44 -3.19 -5.34
N THR A 107 8.43 -3.70 -6.06
CA THR A 107 8.18 -4.69 -7.12
C THR A 107 7.59 -5.96 -6.53
N SER A 108 6.42 -6.36 -7.02
CA SER A 108 5.68 -7.55 -6.54
C SER A 108 5.34 -7.53 -5.04
N THR A 109 5.37 -6.35 -4.40
CA THR A 109 4.94 -6.19 -3.00
C THR A 109 3.44 -6.42 -2.88
N ARG A 110 3.01 -7.10 -1.82
CA ARG A 110 1.60 -7.41 -1.54
C ARG A 110 1.14 -6.75 -0.25
N PHE A 111 -0.02 -6.10 -0.31
CA PHE A 111 -0.72 -5.57 0.85
C PHE A 111 -2.10 -6.22 0.91
N THR A 112 -2.41 -6.94 2.00
CA THR A 112 -3.70 -7.60 2.19
C THR A 112 -4.25 -7.28 3.57
N GLY A 113 -5.52 -6.84 3.65
CA GLY A 113 -6.19 -6.53 4.91
C GLY A 113 -5.52 -5.43 5.75
N SER A 114 -4.74 -4.55 5.13
CA SER A 114 -3.86 -3.61 5.81
C SER A 114 -4.39 -2.18 5.79
N LYS A 115 -4.04 -1.40 6.82
CA LYS A 115 -4.36 0.03 6.90
C LYS A 115 -3.13 0.85 6.49
N LEU A 116 -3.32 1.67 5.45
CA LEU A 116 -2.30 2.56 4.87
C LEU A 116 -2.85 3.99 4.72
N THR A 117 -3.78 4.39 5.60
CA THR A 117 -4.34 5.74 5.59
C THR A 117 -3.22 6.78 5.71
N GLY A 118 -3.19 7.74 4.79
CA GLY A 118 -2.17 8.79 4.75
C GLY A 118 -0.76 8.34 4.38
N ALA A 119 -0.56 7.07 3.98
CA ALA A 119 0.75 6.58 3.56
C ALA A 119 1.29 7.33 2.33
N ASP A 120 2.58 7.57 2.28
CA ASP A 120 3.24 8.33 1.20
C ASP A 120 4.08 7.41 0.32
N PHE A 121 3.60 7.14 -0.90
CA PHE A 121 4.29 6.35 -1.92
C PHE A 121 4.94 7.20 -3.01
N THR A 122 5.15 8.49 -2.76
CA THR A 122 5.72 9.40 -3.76
C THR A 122 7.07 8.90 -4.27
N GLU A 123 7.22 8.86 -5.59
CA GLU A 123 8.43 8.37 -6.29
C GLU A 123 8.76 6.88 -6.03
N ALA A 124 7.87 6.10 -5.42
CA ALA A 124 8.09 4.66 -5.26
C ALA A 124 8.05 3.93 -6.62
N ARG A 125 8.84 2.88 -6.75
CA ARG A 125 8.89 2.01 -7.92
C ARG A 125 8.00 0.80 -7.69
N ALA A 126 6.78 0.84 -8.21
CA ALA A 126 5.74 -0.15 -7.93
C ALA A 126 5.35 -0.91 -9.21
N MET A 127 6.14 -1.90 -9.58
CA MET A 127 5.79 -2.85 -10.63
C MET A 127 5.09 -4.07 -10.02
N HIS A 128 3.92 -4.44 -10.55
CA HIS A 128 3.13 -5.58 -10.07
C HIS A 128 2.83 -5.53 -8.56
N ILE A 129 2.60 -4.32 -8.04
CA ILE A 129 2.15 -4.14 -6.66
C ILE A 129 0.70 -4.64 -6.53
N HIS A 130 0.39 -5.30 -5.43
CA HIS A 130 -0.93 -5.84 -5.19
C HIS A 130 -1.56 -5.25 -3.93
N PHE A 131 -2.82 -4.77 -4.07
CA PHE A 131 -3.63 -4.31 -2.95
C PHE A 131 -4.96 -5.07 -2.93
N GLU A 132 -5.29 -5.69 -1.81
CA GLU A 132 -6.56 -6.34 -1.55
C GLU A 132 -7.04 -6.06 -0.12
N GLU A 133 -8.28 -5.61 0.04
CA GLU A 133 -8.86 -5.26 1.35
C GLU A 133 -8.05 -4.19 2.11
N VAL A 134 -7.61 -3.15 1.41
CA VAL A 134 -6.66 -2.15 1.94
C VAL A 134 -7.31 -0.78 2.06
N LEU A 135 -7.04 -0.10 3.18
CA LEU A 135 -7.43 1.30 3.37
C LEU A 135 -6.29 2.22 2.94
N LEU A 136 -6.43 2.88 1.79
CA LEU A 136 -5.52 3.88 1.24
C LEU A 136 -6.11 5.31 1.33
N VAL A 137 -7.00 5.54 2.30
CA VAL A 137 -7.65 6.84 2.48
C VAL A 137 -6.61 7.95 2.62
N SER A 138 -6.72 9.00 1.80
CA SER A 138 -5.78 10.12 1.76
C SER A 138 -4.31 9.74 1.51
N ALA A 139 -4.05 8.54 1.01
CA ALA A 139 -2.70 8.12 0.65
C ALA A 139 -2.20 8.84 -0.61
N LYS A 140 -0.88 8.95 -0.77
CA LYS A 140 -0.26 9.59 -1.92
C LYS A 140 0.35 8.54 -2.84
N LEU A 141 -0.27 8.34 -4.02
CA LEU A 141 0.16 7.40 -5.07
C LEU A 141 0.30 8.12 -6.44
N PRO A 142 0.96 9.28 -6.54
CA PRO A 142 1.05 9.99 -7.80
C PRO A 142 1.85 9.19 -8.83
N GLY A 143 1.31 9.08 -10.05
CA GLY A 143 1.98 8.38 -11.15
C GLY A 143 1.97 6.86 -11.06
N PHE A 144 1.25 6.26 -10.13
CA PHE A 144 1.13 4.79 -10.06
C PHE A 144 0.42 4.23 -11.29
N SER A 145 0.84 3.03 -11.70
CA SER A 145 0.21 2.28 -12.78
C SER A 145 -0.46 1.03 -12.24
N PHE A 146 -1.78 0.97 -12.46
CA PHE A 146 -2.62 -0.21 -12.22
C PHE A 146 -3.24 -0.69 -13.54
N ARG A 147 -2.54 -0.44 -14.64
CA ARG A 147 -3.04 -0.77 -15.98
C ARG A 147 -3.26 -2.26 -16.14
N LYS A 148 -4.50 -2.65 -16.52
CA LYS A 148 -4.95 -4.04 -16.69
C LYS A 148 -4.96 -4.87 -15.41
N GLU A 149 -4.92 -4.22 -14.25
CA GLU A 149 -5.01 -4.87 -12.95
C GLU A 149 -6.48 -4.89 -12.46
N SER A 150 -6.72 -5.59 -11.37
CA SER A 150 -7.95 -5.50 -10.58
C SER A 150 -7.63 -5.01 -9.18
N LEU A 151 -8.41 -4.05 -8.69
CA LEU A 151 -8.40 -3.67 -7.28
C LEU A 151 -9.69 -4.16 -6.63
N ARG A 152 -9.55 -4.82 -5.49
CA ARG A 152 -10.68 -5.44 -4.79
C ARG A 152 -10.74 -4.99 -3.35
N ARG A 153 -11.88 -4.43 -2.94
CA ARG A 153 -12.12 -3.90 -1.59
C ARG A 153 -11.03 -2.93 -1.13
N VAL A 154 -10.66 -2.00 -2.02
CA VAL A 154 -9.65 -0.97 -1.74
C VAL A 154 -10.34 0.39 -1.58
N ASP A 155 -10.09 1.05 -0.45
CA ASP A 155 -10.57 2.40 -0.20
C ASP A 155 -9.49 3.43 -0.54
N LEU A 156 -9.70 4.14 -1.66
CA LEU A 156 -8.85 5.22 -2.17
C LEU A 156 -9.49 6.60 -1.93
N SER A 157 -10.41 6.72 -0.97
CA SER A 157 -11.10 7.99 -0.70
C SER A 157 -10.11 9.09 -0.37
N GLY A 158 -10.22 10.23 -1.04
CA GLY A 158 -9.33 11.38 -0.89
C GLY A 158 -7.87 11.14 -1.27
N ALA A 159 -7.55 9.99 -1.87
CA ALA A 159 -6.17 9.67 -2.25
C ALA A 159 -5.66 10.55 -3.40
N ASP A 160 -4.36 10.85 -3.38
CA ASP A 160 -3.70 11.51 -4.50
C ASP A 160 -3.28 10.48 -5.55
N LEU A 161 -4.09 10.37 -6.60
CA LEU A 161 -3.90 9.46 -7.72
C LEU A 161 -3.42 10.19 -8.99
N ARG A 162 -3.04 11.45 -8.88
CA ARG A 162 -2.69 12.29 -10.02
C ARG A 162 -1.61 11.66 -10.90
N LYS A 163 -1.80 11.80 -12.22
CA LYS A 163 -0.92 11.24 -13.28
C LYS A 163 -0.81 9.71 -13.26
N GLY A 164 -1.73 9.01 -12.58
CA GLY A 164 -1.80 7.55 -12.54
C GLY A 164 -2.29 6.94 -13.86
N ASP A 165 -1.92 5.70 -14.11
CA ASP A 165 -2.40 4.91 -15.26
C ASP A 165 -3.35 3.80 -14.76
N PHE A 166 -4.65 4.04 -14.94
CA PHE A 166 -5.75 3.14 -14.58
C PHE A 166 -6.46 2.58 -15.81
N ARG A 167 -5.80 2.55 -16.94
CA ARG A 167 -6.42 2.03 -18.18
C ARG A 167 -6.72 0.55 -18.09
N MET A 168 -7.93 0.18 -18.50
CA MET A 168 -8.40 -1.21 -18.50
C MET A 168 -8.36 -1.86 -17.10
N ILE A 169 -8.36 -1.05 -16.02
CA ILE A 169 -8.50 -1.54 -14.65
C ILE A 169 -9.94 -1.98 -14.38
N VAL A 170 -10.10 -2.93 -13.48
CA VAL A 170 -11.40 -3.32 -12.92
C VAL A 170 -11.41 -2.98 -11.42
N PHE A 171 -12.45 -2.24 -11.00
CA PHE A 171 -12.67 -1.97 -9.58
C PHE A 171 -13.80 -2.86 -9.05
N GLU A 172 -13.53 -3.58 -7.95
CA GLU A 172 -14.48 -4.44 -7.27
C GLU A 172 -14.63 -3.99 -5.81
N ASP A 173 -15.81 -3.48 -5.44
CA ASP A 173 -16.12 -2.99 -4.08
C ASP A 173 -15.10 -1.95 -3.57
N CYS A 174 -14.71 -1.01 -4.43
CA CYS A 174 -13.71 0.01 -4.13
C CYS A 174 -14.35 1.38 -3.87
N SER A 175 -13.58 2.31 -3.29
CA SER A 175 -13.95 3.72 -3.21
C SER A 175 -12.90 4.60 -3.88
N LEU A 176 -13.36 5.50 -4.75
CA LEU A 176 -12.60 6.61 -5.35
C LEU A 176 -13.20 7.95 -4.88
N ARG A 177 -14.01 7.94 -3.82
CA ARG A 177 -14.68 9.13 -3.30
C ARG A 177 -13.69 10.26 -3.07
N GLU A 178 -13.95 11.42 -3.66
CA GLU A 178 -13.11 12.63 -3.52
C GLU A 178 -11.63 12.44 -3.91
N ALA A 179 -11.27 11.36 -4.61
CA ALA A 179 -9.90 11.13 -5.04
C ALA A 179 -9.42 12.22 -6.03
N MET A 180 -8.17 12.61 -5.90
CA MET A 180 -7.54 13.57 -6.82
C MET A 180 -6.98 12.84 -8.04
N VAL A 181 -7.61 13.00 -9.20
CA VAL A 181 -7.32 12.24 -10.43
C VAL A 181 -6.78 13.10 -11.57
N ALA A 182 -6.33 14.33 -11.31
CA ALA A 182 -5.87 15.22 -12.36
C ALA A 182 -4.71 14.61 -13.17
N GLY A 183 -4.88 14.52 -14.49
CA GLY A 183 -3.90 13.93 -15.41
C GLY A 183 -3.79 12.40 -15.34
N SER A 184 -4.69 11.72 -14.62
CA SER A 184 -4.75 10.26 -14.60
C SER A 184 -5.50 9.73 -15.81
N ARG A 185 -5.31 8.48 -16.15
CA ARG A 185 -5.87 7.83 -17.33
C ARG A 185 -6.75 6.66 -16.94
N PHE A 186 -8.04 6.72 -17.28
CA PHE A 186 -9.05 5.69 -16.99
C PHE A 186 -9.67 5.12 -18.29
N GLU A 187 -8.99 5.28 -19.43
CA GLU A 187 -9.54 4.77 -20.69
C GLU A 187 -9.83 3.27 -20.60
N ASP A 188 -11.02 2.89 -21.04
CA ASP A 188 -11.51 1.50 -21.07
C ASP A 188 -11.54 0.81 -19.70
N SER A 189 -11.56 1.55 -18.59
CA SER A 189 -11.69 0.99 -17.23
C SER A 189 -13.12 0.57 -16.92
N ASP A 190 -13.28 -0.41 -16.00
CA ASP A 190 -14.58 -0.76 -15.41
C ASP A 190 -14.69 -0.13 -14.01
N LEU A 191 -15.46 0.95 -13.91
CA LEU A 191 -15.68 1.70 -12.68
C LEU A 191 -16.97 1.31 -11.95
N ARG A 192 -17.76 0.35 -12.46
CA ARG A 192 -19.07 -0.01 -11.91
C ARG A 192 -19.01 -0.47 -10.45
N GLY A 193 -17.90 -1.07 -10.03
CA GLY A 193 -17.67 -1.50 -8.64
C GLY A 193 -16.98 -0.45 -7.75
N ALA A 194 -16.96 0.83 -8.15
CA ALA A 194 -16.35 1.90 -7.38
C ALA A 194 -17.37 2.96 -6.91
N ASP A 195 -17.24 3.44 -5.67
CA ASP A 195 -17.90 4.67 -5.25
C ASP A 195 -17.18 5.88 -5.85
N LEU A 196 -17.86 6.64 -6.70
CA LEU A 196 -17.34 7.79 -7.42
C LEU A 196 -17.77 9.13 -6.80
N GLY A 197 -18.38 9.13 -5.61
CA GLY A 197 -18.92 10.33 -4.97
C GLY A 197 -17.86 11.42 -4.80
N GLY A 198 -18.19 12.65 -5.21
CA GLY A 198 -17.29 13.80 -5.17
C GLY A 198 -16.10 13.71 -6.12
N LEU A 199 -16.03 12.68 -6.98
CA LEU A 199 -15.01 12.59 -8.02
C LEU A 199 -15.24 13.66 -9.09
N ARG A 200 -14.34 14.61 -9.20
CA ARG A 200 -14.47 15.68 -10.18
C ARG A 200 -14.07 15.19 -11.56
N LEU A 201 -15.05 14.97 -12.41
CA LEU A 201 -14.84 14.68 -13.84
C LEU A 201 -14.48 15.97 -14.61
N VAL A 202 -13.42 16.64 -14.19
CA VAL A 202 -12.99 17.94 -14.76
C VAL A 202 -12.55 17.80 -16.22
N ASP A 203 -12.10 16.62 -16.59
CA ASP A 203 -11.72 16.28 -17.95
C ASP A 203 -12.29 14.90 -18.31
N ALA A 204 -13.44 14.91 -18.97
CA ALA A 204 -14.10 13.68 -19.43
C ALA A 204 -13.22 12.86 -20.40
N GLY A 205 -12.24 13.48 -21.05
CA GLY A 205 -11.30 12.79 -21.93
C GLY A 205 -10.45 11.75 -21.21
N LEU A 206 -10.20 11.92 -19.92
CA LEU A 206 -9.45 10.96 -19.09
C LEU A 206 -10.20 9.62 -18.91
N PHE A 207 -11.53 9.62 -19.10
CA PHE A 207 -12.42 8.48 -18.88
C PHE A 207 -12.98 7.91 -20.20
N ARG A 208 -12.35 8.20 -21.34
CA ARG A 208 -12.83 7.71 -22.64
C ARG A 208 -12.97 6.19 -22.62
N GLY A 209 -14.17 5.68 -22.97
CA GLY A 209 -14.47 4.24 -23.00
C GLY A 209 -14.65 3.60 -21.62
N ALA A 210 -14.47 4.33 -20.51
CA ALA A 210 -14.74 3.80 -19.19
C ALA A 210 -16.21 3.41 -19.01
N THR A 211 -16.47 2.32 -18.32
CA THR A 211 -17.80 1.82 -18.02
C THR A 211 -18.22 2.22 -16.63
N ILE A 212 -19.38 2.88 -16.50
CA ILE A 212 -20.06 3.21 -15.25
C ILE A 212 -21.47 2.63 -15.22
N SER A 213 -22.07 2.51 -14.05
CA SER A 213 -23.48 2.13 -13.90
C SER A 213 -24.42 3.32 -14.18
N ARG A 214 -25.71 3.03 -14.39
CA ARG A 214 -26.75 4.07 -14.52
C ARG A 214 -26.90 4.88 -13.23
N GLU A 215 -26.76 4.23 -12.09
CA GLU A 215 -26.81 4.88 -10.77
C GLU A 215 -25.66 5.86 -10.59
N GLN A 216 -24.44 5.45 -10.91
CA GLN A 216 -23.26 6.32 -10.87
C GLN A 216 -23.42 7.51 -11.83
N ALA A 217 -23.97 7.29 -13.05
CA ALA A 217 -24.25 8.39 -13.98
C ALA A 217 -25.24 9.39 -13.38
N GLY A 218 -26.31 8.90 -12.74
CA GLY A 218 -27.27 9.76 -12.03
C GLY A 218 -26.63 10.58 -10.90
N GLN A 219 -25.79 9.95 -10.10
CA GLN A 219 -25.05 10.61 -9.02
C GLN A 219 -24.12 11.71 -9.54
N LEU A 220 -23.28 11.39 -10.52
CA LEU A 220 -22.34 12.34 -11.11
C LEU A 220 -23.03 13.54 -11.74
N LEU A 221 -24.16 13.32 -12.46
CA LEU A 221 -24.96 14.40 -13.02
C LEU A 221 -25.65 15.22 -11.93
N GLY A 222 -26.10 14.60 -10.85
CA GLY A 222 -26.65 15.27 -9.69
C GLY A 222 -25.63 16.20 -9.00
N GLU A 223 -24.39 15.78 -8.88
CA GLU A 223 -23.29 16.59 -8.33
C GLU A 223 -22.96 17.81 -9.22
N LEU A 224 -23.26 17.73 -10.52
CA LEU A 224 -23.19 18.87 -11.45
C LEU A 224 -24.42 19.78 -11.37
N GLY A 225 -25.39 19.52 -10.48
CA GLY A 225 -26.61 20.28 -10.30
C GLY A 225 -27.72 19.92 -11.29
N LEU A 226 -27.63 18.80 -12.02
CA LEU A 226 -28.64 18.33 -12.94
C LEU A 226 -29.66 17.43 -12.24
N ASN A 227 -30.94 17.58 -12.56
CA ASN A 227 -32.01 16.70 -12.08
C ASN A 227 -32.14 15.49 -13.02
N VAL A 228 -31.69 14.33 -12.58
CA VAL A 228 -31.87 13.05 -13.31
C VAL A 228 -33.20 12.43 -12.88
N ARG A 229 -34.07 12.12 -13.86
CA ARG A 229 -35.41 11.53 -13.64
C ARG A 229 -35.54 10.21 -14.36
#